data_ad5740dbdcc9031e1cc27d4073203c40
#
_entry.id   ad5740dbdcc9031e1cc27d4073203c40
#
_cell.length_a   1.000
_cell.length_b   1.000
_cell.length_c   1.000
_cell.angle_alpha   90.00
_cell.angle_beta   90.00
_cell.angle_gamma   90.00
#
_symmetry.space_group_name_H-M   'P 1'
#
loop_
_entity.id
_entity.type
_entity.pdbx_description
1 polymer ?
#
loop_
_entity_poly.entity_id
_entity_poly.type
_entity_poly.pdbx_seq_one_letter_code
_entity_poly.pdbx_strand_id
1 'polypeptide(L)'
;MAQFIINFIPGIIKSIAMEGYFFVTGQAQESWFYDSPLSKKGLNQAEGLASFLGESLDYKTPKEQELIKILIGDSPSQLVSSNLRRAISTMAVGFQARLNKNLQNDSIVILSELQEISRNPDALTILTTKGSKLQCAWTDPPFLEHILMHRTDTSLHQGNKPIDSNGFKRLQAFCDLVFSDNLKKDAVIAAGHSLWFRSFFQTYLPYSFEHISKKKKLINGGCVGLVLQRVKTKEGTFKYMIDPKSITVLYGGF
;
A
#
# COMPACT_ATOMS: atom_id res chain seq x y z
N MET A 1 -35.41 -8.86 6.48
CA MET A 1 -35.35 -7.43 6.12
C MET A 1 -35.59 -6.50 7.31
N ALA A 2 -36.63 -6.67 8.12
CA ALA A 2 -36.90 -5.81 9.30
C ALA A 2 -35.77 -5.81 10.34
N GLN A 3 -35.18 -6.95 10.68
CA GLN A 3 -34.09 -7.05 11.64
C GLN A 3 -32.78 -6.41 11.18
N PHE A 4 -32.55 -6.33 9.88
CA PHE A 4 -31.45 -5.59 9.26
C PHE A 4 -31.63 -4.08 9.43
N ILE A 5 -32.82 -3.55 9.22
CA ILE A 5 -33.14 -2.13 9.37
C ILE A 5 -33.06 -1.71 10.86
N ILE A 6 -33.55 -2.55 11.78
CA ILE A 6 -33.53 -2.28 13.24
C ILE A 6 -32.11 -2.15 13.77
N ASN A 7 -31.15 -2.91 13.27
CA ASN A 7 -29.73 -2.84 13.72
C ASN A 7 -28.89 -1.85 12.91
N PHE A 8 -29.28 -1.57 11.68
CA PHE A 8 -28.52 -0.73 10.74
C PHE A 8 -28.59 0.76 11.11
N ILE A 9 -29.80 1.27 11.39
CA ILE A 9 -30.01 2.70 11.72
C ILE A 9 -29.30 3.08 13.04
N PRO A 10 -29.47 2.34 14.18
CA PRO A 10 -28.71 2.63 15.41
C PRO A 10 -27.20 2.54 15.20
N GLY A 11 -26.73 1.60 14.37
CA GLY A 11 -25.31 1.45 14.01
C GLY A 11 -24.75 2.69 13.32
N ILE A 12 -25.48 3.24 12.34
CA ILE A 12 -25.09 4.47 11.65
C ILE A 12 -25.05 5.66 12.60
N ILE A 13 -26.11 5.84 13.41
CA ILE A 13 -26.17 6.96 14.36
C ILE A 13 -25.00 6.89 15.35
N LYS A 14 -24.72 5.69 15.88
CA LYS A 14 -23.57 5.47 16.76
C LYS A 14 -22.26 5.81 16.08
N SER A 15 -22.07 5.36 14.82
CA SER A 15 -20.85 5.64 14.06
C SER A 15 -20.65 7.14 13.82
N ILE A 16 -21.71 7.87 13.44
CA ILE A 16 -21.65 9.32 13.25
C ILE A 16 -21.33 10.04 14.55
N ALA A 17 -21.97 9.63 15.67
CA ALA A 17 -21.71 10.22 16.97
C ALA A 17 -20.27 9.97 17.44
N MET A 18 -19.73 8.76 17.23
CA MET A 18 -18.34 8.43 17.56
C MET A 18 -17.35 9.21 16.69
N GLU A 19 -17.60 9.32 15.38
CA GLU A 19 -16.76 10.15 14.50
C GLU A 19 -16.76 11.62 14.97
N GLY A 20 -17.92 12.18 15.27
CA GLY A 20 -18.01 13.54 15.84
C GLY A 20 -17.23 13.69 17.14
N TYR A 21 -17.34 12.71 18.04
CA TYR A 21 -16.57 12.67 19.28
C TYR A 21 -15.07 12.68 19.03
N PHE A 22 -14.55 11.82 18.15
CA PHE A 22 -13.12 11.76 17.83
C PHE A 22 -12.58 13.09 17.30
N PHE A 23 -13.32 13.76 16.41
CA PHE A 23 -12.91 15.07 15.89
C PHE A 23 -12.91 16.17 16.95
N VAL A 24 -13.96 16.24 17.78
CA VAL A 24 -14.08 17.28 18.83
C VAL A 24 -13.04 17.10 19.95
N THR A 25 -12.67 15.84 20.25
CA THR A 25 -11.68 15.54 21.31
C THR A 25 -10.25 15.51 20.82
N GLY A 26 -9.98 15.79 19.53
CA GLY A 26 -8.65 15.73 18.95
C GLY A 26 -8.10 14.31 18.74
N GLN A 27 -8.99 13.31 18.76
CA GLN A 27 -8.67 11.88 18.58
C GLN A 27 -8.95 11.40 17.14
N ALA A 28 -8.68 12.22 16.13
CA ALA A 28 -8.96 11.92 14.73
C ALA A 28 -8.29 10.61 14.24
N GLN A 29 -7.20 10.17 14.91
CA GLN A 29 -6.56 8.88 14.65
C GLN A 29 -7.46 7.68 14.97
N GLU A 30 -8.52 7.85 15.75
CA GLU A 30 -9.49 6.79 16.06
C GLU A 30 -10.64 6.69 15.05
N SER A 31 -10.67 7.58 14.05
CA SER A 31 -11.70 7.59 13.01
C SER A 31 -11.79 6.24 12.28
N TRP A 32 -13.02 5.75 12.13
CA TRP A 32 -13.33 4.57 11.32
C TRP A 32 -13.59 4.91 9.87
N PHE A 33 -13.92 6.16 9.62
CA PHE A 33 -14.41 6.65 8.33
C PHE A 33 -13.29 7.35 7.55
N TYR A 34 -12.48 8.11 8.26
CA TYR A 34 -11.42 8.93 7.71
C TYR A 34 -10.06 8.26 7.95
N ASP A 35 -9.41 7.78 6.89
CA ASP A 35 -8.13 7.07 6.98
C ASP A 35 -8.15 5.94 8.03
N SER A 36 -9.14 5.06 7.94
CA SER A 36 -9.38 4.02 8.94
C SER A 36 -8.16 3.10 9.15
N PRO A 37 -7.90 2.66 10.41
CA PRO A 37 -6.90 1.64 10.70
C PRO A 37 -7.30 0.28 10.11
N LEU A 38 -6.42 -0.70 10.18
CA LEU A 38 -6.77 -2.07 9.80
C LEU A 38 -7.87 -2.62 10.72
N SER A 39 -8.91 -3.19 10.12
CA SER A 39 -9.84 -4.03 10.88
C SER A 39 -9.15 -5.33 11.30
N LYS A 40 -9.72 -6.05 12.27
CA LYS A 40 -9.24 -7.39 12.67
C LYS A 40 -9.06 -8.33 11.48
N LYS A 41 -9.98 -8.28 10.49
CA LYS A 41 -9.86 -9.05 9.25
C LYS A 41 -8.66 -8.58 8.42
N GLY A 42 -8.43 -7.27 8.32
CA GLY A 42 -7.28 -6.71 7.60
C GLY A 42 -5.96 -7.07 8.26
N LEU A 43 -5.92 -7.07 9.60
CA LEU A 43 -4.75 -7.51 10.36
C LEU A 43 -4.43 -8.98 10.07
N ASN A 44 -5.42 -9.89 10.19
CA ASN A 44 -5.24 -11.30 9.87
C ASN A 44 -4.76 -11.54 8.43
N GLN A 45 -5.20 -10.71 7.49
CA GLN A 45 -4.73 -10.78 6.08
C GLN A 45 -3.26 -10.37 5.95
N ALA A 46 -2.82 -9.35 6.67
CA ALA A 46 -1.42 -8.94 6.70
C ALA A 46 -0.52 -9.97 7.42
N GLU A 47 -1.01 -10.56 8.52
CA GLU A 47 -0.35 -11.69 9.21
C GLU A 47 -0.24 -12.93 8.31
N GLY A 48 -1.26 -13.20 7.47
CA GLY A 48 -1.20 -14.26 6.47
C GLY A 48 -0.06 -14.05 5.46
N LEU A 49 0.16 -12.81 5.03
CA LEU A 49 1.33 -12.48 4.19
C LEU A 49 2.64 -12.69 4.95
N ALA A 50 2.71 -12.27 6.22
CA ALA A 50 3.91 -12.49 7.04
C ALA A 50 4.22 -13.98 7.21
N SER A 51 3.19 -14.81 7.45
CA SER A 51 3.34 -16.27 7.55
C SER A 51 3.84 -16.87 6.24
N PHE A 52 3.26 -16.47 5.10
CA PHE A 52 3.72 -16.91 3.78
C PHE A 52 5.20 -16.57 3.52
N LEU A 53 5.64 -15.38 3.91
CA LEU A 53 7.04 -14.95 3.76
C LEU A 53 8.01 -15.70 4.69
N GLY A 54 7.50 -16.36 5.74
CA GLY A 54 8.26 -17.23 6.65
C GLY A 54 8.31 -18.70 6.23
N GLU A 55 7.62 -19.10 5.13
CA GLU A 55 7.61 -20.47 4.64
C GLU A 55 8.94 -20.88 3.99
N SER A 56 9.21 -22.20 3.96
CA SER A 56 10.35 -22.75 3.20
C SER A 56 10.23 -22.43 1.71
N LEU A 57 11.38 -22.16 1.09
CA LEU A 57 11.48 -21.88 -0.35
C LEU A 57 11.58 -23.14 -1.20
N ASP A 58 11.72 -24.32 -0.60
CA ASP A 58 12.05 -25.57 -1.29
C ASP A 58 11.02 -25.99 -2.33
N TYR A 59 9.76 -25.62 -2.12
CA TYR A 59 8.64 -25.96 -3.01
C TYR A 59 8.30 -24.87 -4.02
N LYS A 60 9.06 -23.75 -4.04
CA LYS A 60 8.81 -22.62 -4.93
C LYS A 60 9.64 -22.74 -6.21
N THR A 61 9.11 -22.22 -7.31
CA THR A 61 9.89 -22.11 -8.55
C THR A 61 11.09 -21.18 -8.38
N PRO A 62 12.16 -21.29 -9.17
CA PRO A 62 13.32 -20.40 -9.08
C PRO A 62 12.96 -18.91 -9.14
N LYS A 63 11.99 -18.54 -9.97
CA LYS A 63 11.49 -17.17 -10.09
C LYS A 63 10.78 -16.70 -8.81
N GLU A 64 9.95 -17.55 -8.20
CA GLU A 64 9.30 -17.22 -6.93
C GLU A 64 10.32 -17.11 -5.81
N GLN A 65 11.32 -17.99 -5.74
CA GLN A 65 12.40 -17.91 -4.77
C GLN A 65 13.16 -16.60 -4.87
N GLU A 66 13.51 -16.15 -6.08
CA GLU A 66 14.17 -14.87 -6.31
C GLU A 66 13.30 -13.71 -5.80
N LEU A 67 12.03 -13.67 -6.15
CA LEU A 67 11.10 -12.63 -5.71
C LEU A 67 10.91 -12.66 -4.17
N ILE A 68 10.81 -13.82 -3.56
CA ILE A 68 10.69 -13.93 -2.09
C ILE A 68 11.97 -13.45 -1.40
N LYS A 69 13.17 -13.75 -1.91
CA LYS A 69 14.43 -13.20 -1.39
C LYS A 69 14.44 -11.66 -1.42
N ILE A 70 13.88 -11.04 -2.46
CA ILE A 70 13.69 -9.60 -2.53
C ILE A 70 12.73 -9.13 -1.40
N LEU A 71 11.60 -9.82 -1.21
CA LEU A 71 10.59 -9.46 -0.22
C LEU A 71 11.13 -9.56 1.21
N ILE A 72 11.86 -10.61 1.56
CA ILE A 72 12.41 -10.83 2.91
C ILE A 72 13.69 -10.04 3.20
N GLY A 73 14.22 -9.29 2.22
CA GLY A 73 15.37 -8.42 2.35
C GLY A 73 16.73 -9.11 2.17
N ASP A 74 16.76 -10.34 1.64
CA ASP A 74 18.00 -11.05 1.30
C ASP A 74 18.59 -10.56 -0.03
N SER A 75 17.82 -9.80 -0.80
CA SER A 75 18.27 -9.05 -1.97
C SER A 75 17.92 -7.57 -1.82
N PRO A 76 18.75 -6.64 -2.38
CA PRO A 76 18.53 -5.21 -2.25
C PRO A 76 17.16 -4.78 -2.79
N SER A 77 16.36 -4.14 -1.96
CA SER A 77 15.04 -3.65 -2.33
C SER A 77 14.59 -2.52 -1.39
N GLN A 78 13.65 -1.68 -1.87
CA GLN A 78 13.08 -0.58 -1.10
C GLN A 78 11.62 -0.87 -0.78
N LEU A 79 11.25 -0.77 0.51
CA LEU A 79 9.85 -0.77 0.93
C LEU A 79 9.25 0.62 0.73
N VAL A 80 8.13 0.70 0.03
CA VAL A 80 7.38 1.95 -0.14
C VAL A 80 5.89 1.72 0.17
N SER A 81 5.23 2.69 0.76
CA SER A 81 3.81 2.58 1.10
C SER A 81 3.04 3.85 0.75
N SER A 82 1.77 3.68 0.44
CA SER A 82 0.81 4.76 0.48
C SER A 82 0.83 5.46 1.84
N ASN A 83 0.45 6.73 1.87
CA ASN A 83 0.31 7.52 3.08
C ASN A 83 -0.99 7.25 3.87
N LEU A 84 -1.82 6.30 3.47
CA LEU A 84 -2.99 5.86 4.25
C LEU A 84 -2.60 4.79 5.25
N ARG A 85 -3.10 4.92 6.51
CA ARG A 85 -2.75 4.04 7.64
C ARG A 85 -2.85 2.56 7.32
N ARG A 86 -3.96 2.12 6.73
CA ARG A 86 -4.17 0.72 6.39
C ARG A 86 -3.11 0.12 5.47
N ALA A 87 -2.54 0.93 4.55
CA ALA A 87 -1.46 0.45 3.68
C ALA A 87 -0.13 0.36 4.43
N ILE A 88 0.18 1.37 5.25
CA ILE A 88 1.40 1.39 6.07
C ILE A 88 1.36 0.24 7.07
N SER A 89 0.24 0.05 7.78
CA SER A 89 0.06 -1.04 8.74
C SER A 89 0.13 -2.41 8.07
N THR A 90 -0.44 -2.58 6.85
CA THR A 90 -0.31 -3.83 6.08
C THR A 90 1.16 -4.12 5.76
N MET A 91 1.92 -3.11 5.33
CA MET A 91 3.37 -3.26 5.09
C MET A 91 4.11 -3.60 6.38
N ALA A 92 3.86 -2.87 7.45
CA ALA A 92 4.56 -3.06 8.73
C ALA A 92 4.32 -4.46 9.32
N VAL A 93 3.07 -4.96 9.28
CA VAL A 93 2.70 -6.29 9.78
C VAL A 93 3.23 -7.37 8.84
N GLY A 94 2.96 -7.27 7.53
CA GLY A 94 3.36 -8.28 6.54
C GLY A 94 4.87 -8.47 6.43
N PHE A 95 5.65 -7.41 6.68
CA PHE A 95 7.11 -7.40 6.59
C PHE A 95 7.78 -7.27 7.97
N GLN A 96 7.07 -7.56 9.06
CA GLN A 96 7.59 -7.42 10.42
C GLN A 96 8.92 -8.15 10.64
N ALA A 97 9.04 -9.40 10.15
CA ALA A 97 10.26 -10.17 10.27
C ALA A 97 11.46 -9.47 9.61
N ARG A 98 11.28 -8.89 8.42
CA ARG A 98 12.29 -8.10 7.72
C ARG A 98 12.65 -6.83 8.47
N LEU A 99 11.66 -6.07 8.91
CA LEU A 99 11.85 -4.82 9.63
C LEU A 99 12.55 -5.02 10.98
N ASN A 100 12.35 -6.18 11.61
CA ASN A 100 13.01 -6.57 12.86
C ASN A 100 14.45 -7.09 12.66
N LYS A 101 14.86 -7.52 11.47
CA LYS A 101 16.25 -7.93 11.16
C LYS A 101 17.27 -6.79 11.35
N ASN A 102 16.81 -5.58 11.63
CA ASN A 102 17.64 -4.41 11.91
C ASN A 102 18.66 -4.08 10.80
N LEU A 103 18.30 -4.39 9.56
CA LEU A 103 19.11 -4.02 8.41
C LEU A 103 19.29 -2.50 8.42
N GLN A 104 20.53 -2.04 8.45
CA GLN A 104 20.84 -0.61 8.40
C GLN A 104 20.13 -0.02 7.17
N ASN A 105 19.35 1.05 7.39
CA ASN A 105 18.60 1.78 6.37
C ASN A 105 17.37 1.06 5.76
N ASP A 106 16.88 -0.03 6.34
CA ASP A 106 15.62 -0.65 5.89
C ASP A 106 14.44 0.08 6.55
N SER A 107 13.75 0.91 5.78
CA SER A 107 12.61 1.71 6.21
C SER A 107 11.50 1.69 5.17
N ILE A 108 10.28 1.96 5.61
CA ILE A 108 9.12 2.13 4.73
C ILE A 108 9.08 3.60 4.30
N VAL A 109 9.39 3.88 3.04
CA VAL A 109 9.26 5.23 2.47
C VAL A 109 7.79 5.52 2.16
N ILE A 110 7.26 6.61 2.69
CA ILE A 110 5.86 6.99 2.50
C ILE A 110 5.71 7.85 1.25
N LEU A 111 4.91 7.36 0.30
CA LEU A 111 4.67 8.00 -0.99
C LEU A 111 3.21 8.42 -1.14
N SER A 112 2.96 9.73 -1.27
CA SER A 112 1.61 10.27 -1.53
C SER A 112 1.07 9.84 -2.91
N GLU A 113 1.91 9.49 -3.83
CA GLU A 113 1.58 9.00 -5.17
C GLU A 113 0.82 7.67 -5.15
N LEU A 114 1.06 6.85 -4.10
CA LEU A 114 0.36 5.58 -3.88
C LEU A 114 -1.00 5.74 -3.18
N GLN A 115 -1.40 6.94 -2.75
CA GLN A 115 -2.69 7.17 -2.10
C GLN A 115 -3.85 6.72 -2.99
N GLU A 116 -4.91 6.16 -2.41
CA GLU A 116 -6.06 5.59 -3.14
C GLU A 116 -6.67 6.60 -4.13
N ILE A 117 -7.01 6.11 -5.32
CA ILE A 117 -7.54 6.95 -6.42
C ILE A 117 -8.98 7.42 -6.14
N SER A 118 -9.75 6.67 -5.35
CA SER A 118 -11.14 7.00 -5.06
C SER A 118 -11.28 8.40 -4.43
N ARG A 119 -12.47 8.99 -4.55
CA ARG A 119 -12.82 10.28 -3.94
C ARG A 119 -13.54 10.12 -2.60
N ASN A 120 -13.63 8.90 -2.10
CA ASN A 120 -14.30 8.63 -0.83
C ASN A 120 -13.51 9.22 0.35
N PRO A 121 -14.17 9.59 1.46
CA PRO A 121 -13.49 10.11 2.66
C PRO A 121 -12.42 9.18 3.21
N ASP A 122 -12.62 7.84 3.13
CA ASP A 122 -11.65 6.83 3.56
C ASP A 122 -10.36 6.81 2.73
N ALA A 123 -10.36 7.50 1.58
CA ALA A 123 -9.19 7.68 0.73
C ALA A 123 -8.42 8.98 1.01
N LEU A 124 -8.83 9.75 2.01
CA LEU A 124 -8.09 10.91 2.52
C LEU A 124 -7.27 10.48 3.73
N THR A 125 -6.06 11.02 3.89
CA THR A 125 -5.19 10.70 5.02
C THR A 125 -5.34 11.68 6.17
N ILE A 126 -5.17 11.21 7.41
CA ILE A 126 -4.97 12.07 8.58
C ILE A 126 -3.57 12.70 8.60
N LEU A 127 -2.61 12.12 7.86
CA LEU A 127 -1.31 12.71 7.58
C LEU A 127 -1.47 13.84 6.55
N THR A 128 -2.00 14.98 6.97
CA THR A 128 -2.32 16.09 6.07
C THR A 128 -1.13 16.99 5.76
N THR A 129 -0.11 17.00 6.62
CA THR A 129 1.07 17.83 6.46
C THR A 129 2.23 17.03 5.86
N LYS A 130 2.98 17.69 4.99
CA LYS A 130 4.20 17.13 4.41
C LYS A 130 5.17 16.70 5.52
N GLY A 131 5.70 15.49 5.39
CA GLY A 131 6.68 14.96 6.33
C GLY A 131 6.13 14.45 7.66
N SER A 132 4.81 14.53 7.90
CA SER A 132 4.20 14.04 9.15
C SER A 132 4.28 12.51 9.26
N LYS A 133 4.54 12.05 10.49
CA LYS A 133 4.50 10.62 10.82
C LYS A 133 3.10 10.19 11.24
N LEU A 134 2.79 8.93 10.96
CA LEU A 134 1.53 8.32 11.34
C LEU A 134 1.49 8.08 12.86
N GLN A 135 0.31 8.25 13.44
CA GLN A 135 0.00 7.89 14.83
C GLN A 135 -0.82 6.59 14.84
N CYS A 136 -0.52 5.71 15.80
CA CYS A 136 -1.29 4.50 16.04
C CYS A 136 -2.70 4.82 16.53
N ALA A 137 -3.66 4.01 16.10
CA ALA A 137 -4.98 3.93 16.71
C ALA A 137 -4.95 2.98 17.94
N TRP A 138 -5.92 3.09 18.83
CA TRP A 138 -6.03 2.20 19.99
C TRP A 138 -6.20 0.72 19.63
N THR A 139 -6.74 0.47 18.43
CA THR A 139 -6.95 -0.90 17.92
C THR A 139 -5.72 -1.48 17.23
N ASP A 140 -4.69 -0.70 17.04
CA ASP A 140 -3.44 -1.16 16.40
C ASP A 140 -2.62 -2.04 17.37
N PRO A 141 -1.93 -3.08 16.88
CA PRO A 141 -1.04 -3.88 17.70
C PRO A 141 0.11 -3.02 18.30
N PRO A 142 0.51 -3.25 19.57
CA PRO A 142 1.54 -2.42 20.25
C PRO A 142 2.88 -2.33 19.50
N PHE A 143 3.31 -3.42 18.82
CA PHE A 143 4.56 -3.43 18.06
C PHE A 143 4.55 -2.46 16.87
N LEU A 144 3.35 -2.13 16.37
CA LEU A 144 3.19 -1.26 15.21
C LEU A 144 3.65 0.16 15.49
N GLU A 145 3.46 0.66 16.71
CA GLU A 145 3.91 1.99 17.13
C GLU A 145 5.42 2.16 16.93
N HIS A 146 6.21 1.19 17.37
CA HIS A 146 7.67 1.23 17.19
C HIS A 146 8.06 1.31 15.71
N ILE A 147 7.41 0.50 14.84
CA ILE A 147 7.69 0.51 13.41
C ILE A 147 7.29 1.85 12.80
N LEU A 148 6.10 2.36 13.10
CA LEU A 148 5.61 3.63 12.55
C LEU A 148 6.49 4.82 12.96
N MET A 149 7.00 4.83 14.19
CA MET A 149 7.84 5.91 14.69
C MET A 149 9.28 5.84 14.19
N HIS A 150 9.86 4.64 14.09
CA HIS A 150 11.31 4.47 13.88
C HIS A 150 11.67 3.85 12.52
N ARG A 151 10.71 3.22 11.83
CA ARG A 151 10.94 2.52 10.56
C ARG A 151 10.16 3.10 9.38
N THR A 152 9.60 4.32 9.52
CA THR A 152 9.00 5.04 8.41
C THR A 152 9.85 6.26 8.04
N ASP A 153 10.05 6.44 6.73
CA ASP A 153 10.67 7.62 6.14
C ASP A 153 9.58 8.45 5.45
N THR A 154 9.32 9.63 5.97
CA THR A 154 8.31 10.57 5.47
C THR A 154 8.90 11.69 4.61
N SER A 155 10.16 11.61 4.21
CA SER A 155 10.84 12.64 3.43
C SER A 155 10.17 12.92 2.07
N LEU A 156 9.58 11.87 1.47
CA LEU A 156 8.84 11.96 0.21
C LEU A 156 7.32 12.10 0.39
N HIS A 157 6.83 12.18 1.64
CA HIS A 157 5.42 12.39 1.91
C HIS A 157 5.00 13.84 1.58
N GLN A 158 4.16 14.04 0.57
CA GLN A 158 3.73 15.34 0.10
C GLN A 158 2.40 15.85 0.71
N GLY A 159 1.88 15.13 1.70
CA GLY A 159 0.56 15.42 2.28
C GLY A 159 -0.57 14.67 1.58
N ASN A 160 -1.80 15.12 1.85
CA ASN A 160 -2.99 14.55 1.26
C ASN A 160 -3.10 14.89 -0.23
N LYS A 161 -3.65 13.99 -1.01
CA LYS A 161 -3.95 14.29 -2.42
C LYS A 161 -4.95 15.44 -2.52
N PRO A 162 -4.84 16.34 -3.52
CA PRO A 162 -5.88 17.30 -3.82
C PRO A 162 -7.20 16.59 -4.17
N ILE A 163 -8.35 17.21 -3.83
CA ILE A 163 -9.70 16.64 -4.07
C ILE A 163 -9.96 16.41 -5.57
N ASP A 164 -9.43 17.30 -6.41
CA ASP A 164 -9.51 17.29 -7.87
C ASP A 164 -8.36 16.53 -8.54
N SER A 165 -7.53 15.82 -7.75
CA SER A 165 -6.33 15.17 -8.27
C SER A 165 -6.63 14.16 -9.37
N ASN A 166 -5.86 14.24 -10.46
CA ASN A 166 -5.90 13.26 -11.52
C ASN A 166 -5.11 12.02 -11.13
N GLY A 167 -5.81 10.88 -10.97
CA GLY A 167 -5.19 9.60 -10.60
C GLY A 167 -4.09 9.14 -11.58
N PHE A 168 -4.25 9.39 -12.88
CA PHE A 168 -3.24 9.02 -13.88
C PHE A 168 -1.94 9.81 -13.72
N LYS A 169 -2.00 11.10 -13.37
CA LYS A 169 -0.80 11.89 -13.07
C LYS A 169 -0.04 11.32 -11.88
N ARG A 170 -0.73 10.80 -10.88
CA ARG A 170 -0.08 10.16 -9.70
C ARG A 170 0.53 8.80 -10.05
N LEU A 171 -0.09 8.00 -10.92
CA LEU A 171 0.52 6.78 -11.45
C LEU A 171 1.82 7.09 -12.19
N GLN A 172 1.82 8.14 -13.02
CA GLN A 172 3.01 8.61 -13.73
C GLN A 172 4.08 9.08 -12.74
N ALA A 173 3.72 9.92 -11.77
CA ALA A 173 4.65 10.42 -10.76
C ALA A 173 5.27 9.30 -9.92
N PHE A 174 4.50 8.25 -9.59
CA PHE A 174 5.04 7.04 -8.96
C PHE A 174 6.09 6.35 -9.83
N CYS A 175 5.82 6.17 -11.13
CA CYS A 175 6.80 5.60 -12.04
C CYS A 175 8.06 6.47 -12.13
N ASP A 176 7.92 7.80 -12.21
CA ASP A 176 9.04 8.72 -12.24
C ASP A 176 9.90 8.59 -10.96
N LEU A 177 9.27 8.44 -9.78
CA LEU A 177 9.97 8.20 -8.51
C LEU A 177 10.70 6.86 -8.49
N VAL A 178 10.07 5.77 -8.95
CA VAL A 178 10.70 4.43 -9.00
C VAL A 178 12.00 4.44 -9.82
N PHE A 179 12.06 5.25 -10.87
CA PHE A 179 13.25 5.36 -11.73
C PHE A 179 14.13 6.57 -11.41
N SER A 180 13.91 7.24 -10.28
CA SER A 180 14.71 8.38 -9.83
C SER A 180 15.77 7.94 -8.81
N ASP A 181 16.72 8.83 -8.55
CA ASP A 181 17.74 8.63 -7.52
C ASP A 181 17.17 8.66 -6.08
N ASN A 182 15.89 9.03 -5.91
CA ASN A 182 15.23 9.01 -4.60
C ASN A 182 14.97 7.59 -4.09
N LEU A 183 14.75 6.63 -5.00
CA LEU A 183 14.59 5.21 -4.68
C LEU A 183 15.78 4.43 -5.27
N LYS A 184 16.87 4.37 -4.52
CA LYS A 184 18.20 3.89 -4.96
C LYS A 184 18.32 2.36 -5.12
N LYS A 185 17.21 1.63 -5.26
CA LYS A 185 17.22 0.16 -5.37
C LYS A 185 16.50 -0.28 -6.64
N ASP A 186 17.05 -1.30 -7.28
CA ASP A 186 16.48 -1.88 -8.50
C ASP A 186 15.14 -2.57 -8.28
N ALA A 187 14.86 -3.01 -7.06
CA ALA A 187 13.59 -3.60 -6.68
C ALA A 187 12.84 -2.70 -5.70
N VAL A 188 11.55 -2.45 -5.98
CA VAL A 188 10.65 -1.67 -5.13
C VAL A 188 9.46 -2.53 -4.72
N ILE A 189 9.20 -2.60 -3.42
CA ILE A 189 8.06 -3.32 -2.84
C ILE A 189 7.03 -2.28 -2.41
N ALA A 190 5.90 -2.22 -3.10
CA ALA A 190 4.89 -1.18 -2.91
C ALA A 190 3.64 -1.72 -2.21
N ALA A 191 3.27 -1.11 -1.07
CA ALA A 191 1.96 -1.27 -0.46
C ALA A 191 1.05 -0.11 -0.85
N GLY A 192 -0.15 -0.45 -1.34
CA GLY A 192 -1.11 0.53 -1.81
C GLY A 192 -2.53 -0.02 -1.79
N HIS A 193 -3.35 0.43 -2.72
CA HIS A 193 -4.79 0.19 -2.71
C HIS A 193 -5.26 -0.54 -3.96
N SER A 194 -6.30 -1.34 -3.81
CA SER A 194 -6.77 -2.24 -4.87
C SER A 194 -7.24 -1.51 -6.14
N LEU A 195 -7.86 -0.33 -6.02
CA LEU A 195 -8.23 0.48 -7.19
C LEU A 195 -7.01 1.12 -7.85
N TRP A 196 -6.04 1.58 -7.03
CA TRP A 196 -4.80 2.13 -7.51
C TRP A 196 -4.02 1.10 -8.34
N PHE A 197 -3.82 -0.12 -7.81
CA PHE A 197 -3.13 -1.19 -8.53
C PHE A 197 -3.89 -1.62 -9.79
N ARG A 198 -5.22 -1.74 -9.75
CA ARG A 198 -5.99 -2.04 -10.96
C ARG A 198 -5.79 -0.98 -12.05
N SER A 199 -5.83 0.31 -11.68
CA SER A 199 -5.56 1.40 -12.62
C SER A 199 -4.13 1.38 -13.14
N PHE A 200 -3.16 1.00 -12.30
CA PHE A 200 -1.76 0.83 -12.69
C PHE A 200 -1.60 -0.26 -13.77
N PHE A 201 -2.20 -1.43 -13.57
CA PHE A 201 -2.20 -2.50 -14.56
C PHE A 201 -2.94 -2.09 -15.85
N GLN A 202 -4.08 -1.39 -15.72
CA GLN A 202 -4.82 -0.90 -16.89
C GLN A 202 -4.01 0.09 -17.72
N THR A 203 -3.23 0.95 -17.06
CA THR A 203 -2.47 2.01 -17.72
C THR A 203 -1.18 1.47 -18.37
N TYR A 204 -0.47 0.58 -17.69
CA TYR A 204 0.90 0.22 -18.09
C TYR A 204 1.03 -1.17 -18.73
N LEU A 205 0.03 -2.04 -18.66
CA LEU A 205 0.02 -3.24 -19.50
C LEU A 205 -0.34 -2.87 -20.95
N PRO A 206 0.27 -3.51 -21.94
CA PRO A 206 -0.08 -3.29 -23.35
C PRO A 206 -1.59 -3.42 -23.57
N TYR A 207 -2.17 -2.54 -24.39
CA TYR A 207 -3.62 -2.51 -24.61
C TYR A 207 -4.16 -3.87 -25.08
N SER A 208 -3.47 -4.50 -26.02
CA SER A 208 -3.84 -5.80 -26.59
C SER A 208 -3.64 -7.00 -25.67
N PHE A 209 -2.96 -6.82 -24.53
CA PHE A 209 -2.72 -7.91 -23.60
C PHE A 209 -3.87 -8.04 -22.61
N GLU A 210 -4.65 -9.12 -22.74
CA GLU A 210 -5.72 -9.44 -21.80
C GLU A 210 -5.16 -10.12 -20.56
N HIS A 211 -5.41 -9.51 -19.40
CA HIS A 211 -5.01 -10.05 -18.10
C HIS A 211 -6.05 -9.73 -17.03
N ILE A 212 -6.21 -10.64 -16.06
CA ILE A 212 -7.19 -10.53 -14.98
C ILE A 212 -6.96 -9.27 -14.13
N SER A 213 -5.72 -8.82 -13.95
CA SER A 213 -5.35 -7.61 -13.20
C SER A 213 -5.95 -6.31 -13.74
N LYS A 214 -6.29 -6.27 -15.02
CA LYS A 214 -7.01 -5.12 -15.62
C LYS A 214 -8.48 -5.08 -15.22
N LYS A 215 -9.07 -6.23 -14.88
CA LYS A 215 -10.51 -6.40 -14.67
C LYS A 215 -10.85 -6.54 -13.19
N LYS A 216 -10.05 -7.31 -12.44
CA LYS A 216 -10.26 -7.54 -11.01
C LYS A 216 -9.27 -6.75 -10.15
N LYS A 217 -9.67 -6.52 -8.91
CA LYS A 217 -8.83 -5.91 -7.89
C LYS A 217 -7.88 -6.95 -7.32
N LEU A 218 -6.67 -6.53 -6.98
CA LEU A 218 -5.80 -7.32 -6.11
C LEU A 218 -6.51 -7.55 -4.77
N ILE A 219 -6.49 -8.78 -4.27
CA ILE A 219 -7.08 -9.09 -2.95
C ILE A 219 -6.24 -8.46 -1.84
N ASN A 220 -6.88 -8.18 -0.71
CA ASN A 220 -6.19 -7.57 0.44
C ASN A 220 -5.09 -8.50 0.97
N GLY A 221 -3.92 -7.96 1.23
CA GLY A 221 -2.73 -8.74 1.60
C GLY A 221 -2.08 -9.50 0.44
N GLY A 222 -2.66 -9.47 -0.78
CA GLY A 222 -2.09 -10.13 -1.95
C GLY A 222 -0.75 -9.53 -2.38
N CYS A 223 0.14 -10.39 -2.89
CA CYS A 223 1.47 -10.01 -3.38
C CYS A 223 1.68 -10.49 -4.82
N VAL A 224 2.04 -9.56 -5.70
CA VAL A 224 2.29 -9.81 -7.13
C VAL A 224 3.58 -9.13 -7.54
N GLY A 225 4.51 -9.91 -8.10
CA GLY A 225 5.72 -9.39 -8.71
C GLY A 225 5.51 -9.04 -10.19
N LEU A 226 6.20 -8.02 -10.67
CA LEU A 226 6.22 -7.60 -12.07
C LEU A 226 7.52 -6.85 -12.41
N VAL A 227 7.84 -6.76 -13.69
CA VAL A 227 8.92 -5.90 -14.21
C VAL A 227 8.28 -4.68 -14.86
N LEU A 228 8.61 -3.49 -14.33
CA LEU A 228 8.27 -2.21 -14.91
C LEU A 228 9.45 -1.72 -15.76
N GLN A 229 9.18 -1.37 -17.01
CA GLN A 229 10.18 -0.89 -17.97
C GLN A 229 9.97 0.60 -18.22
N ARG A 230 11.08 1.33 -18.40
CA ARG A 230 11.11 2.73 -18.81
C ARG A 230 11.82 2.87 -20.16
N VAL A 231 11.13 3.49 -21.10
CA VAL A 231 11.66 3.74 -22.45
C VAL A 231 11.66 5.24 -22.72
N LYS A 232 12.79 5.78 -23.19
CA LYS A 232 12.88 7.16 -23.64
C LYS A 232 12.28 7.29 -25.04
N THR A 233 11.34 8.22 -25.23
CA THR A 233 10.74 8.49 -26.53
C THR A 233 11.66 9.36 -27.39
N LYS A 234 11.34 9.47 -28.67
CA LYS A 234 12.09 10.34 -29.59
C LYS A 234 12.01 11.82 -29.18
N GLU A 235 10.92 12.22 -28.54
CA GLU A 235 10.68 13.57 -28.01
C GLU A 235 11.40 13.82 -26.68
N GLY A 236 12.18 12.86 -26.17
CA GLY A 236 12.91 12.97 -24.91
C GLY A 236 12.11 12.71 -23.65
N THR A 237 10.81 12.41 -23.75
CA THR A 237 9.96 12.02 -22.63
C THR A 237 10.11 10.53 -22.28
N PHE A 238 9.65 10.11 -21.10
CA PHE A 238 9.66 8.70 -20.71
C PHE A 238 8.27 8.09 -20.83
N LYS A 239 8.24 6.86 -21.35
CA LYS A 239 7.05 5.98 -21.30
C LYS A 239 7.35 4.78 -20.40
N TYR A 240 6.33 4.32 -19.68
CA TYR A 240 6.40 3.17 -18.79
C TYR A 240 5.53 2.04 -19.31
N MET A 241 5.98 0.82 -19.13
CA MET A 241 5.25 -0.38 -19.54
C MET A 241 5.57 -1.54 -18.59
N ILE A 242 4.56 -2.32 -18.24
CA ILE A 242 4.74 -3.60 -17.55
C ILE A 242 5.07 -4.67 -18.59
N ASP A 243 6.14 -5.44 -18.36
CA ASP A 243 6.38 -6.65 -19.15
C ASP A 243 5.28 -7.69 -18.83
N PRO A 244 4.42 -8.02 -19.78
CA PRO A 244 3.30 -8.94 -19.54
C PRO A 244 3.72 -10.33 -19.05
N LYS A 245 4.89 -10.81 -19.49
CA LYS A 245 5.43 -12.14 -19.14
C LYS A 245 6.06 -12.16 -17.74
N SER A 246 6.30 -11.00 -17.16
CA SER A 246 6.94 -10.89 -15.84
C SER A 246 5.96 -11.07 -14.68
N ILE A 247 4.65 -10.91 -14.90
CA ILE A 247 3.65 -10.95 -13.84
C ILE A 247 3.67 -12.32 -13.14
N THR A 248 3.89 -12.29 -11.83
CA THR A 248 3.95 -13.50 -10.99
C THR A 248 3.11 -13.26 -9.74
N VAL A 249 2.07 -14.06 -9.54
CA VAL A 249 1.30 -14.04 -8.30
C VAL A 249 2.05 -14.87 -7.27
N LEU A 250 2.48 -14.25 -6.19
CA LEU A 250 3.20 -14.92 -5.10
C LEU A 250 2.25 -15.34 -3.99
N TYR A 251 1.34 -14.46 -3.60
CA TYR A 251 0.38 -14.70 -2.53
C TYR A 251 -0.96 -14.02 -2.85
N GLY A 252 -2.06 -14.72 -2.59
CA GLY A 252 -3.41 -14.21 -2.81
C GLY A 252 -3.79 -14.09 -4.29
N GLY A 253 -3.51 -12.95 -4.94
CA GLY A 253 -3.79 -12.71 -6.36
C GLY A 253 -4.93 -11.71 -6.61
N PHE A 254 -5.76 -11.97 -7.68
CA PHE A 254 -6.77 -11.04 -8.21
C PHE A 254 -8.19 -11.56 -8.05
#